data_a8c7b8200c73e6aa8e6e2366ed504ff6
#
_entry.id   a8c7b8200c73e6aa8e6e2366ed504ff6
#
_cell.length_a   1.000
_cell.length_b   1.000
_cell.length_c   1.000
_cell.angle_alpha   90.00
_cell.angle_beta   90.00
_cell.angle_gamma   90.00
#
_symmetry.space_group_name_H-M   'P 1'
#
loop_
_entity.id
_entity.type
_entity.pdbx_description
1 polymer ?
#
loop_
_entity_poly.entity_id
_entity_poly.type
_entity_poly.pdbx_seq_one_letter_code
_entity_poly.pdbx_strand_id
1 'polypeptide(L)'
;SKVNGVIAIDAEGSVDVKSCTFSDYTDVEDEYESALASGPMLLMEGKVCSFPQDAIYTQRMARSVIGITAQGKMMLLTIDGAITGNADGATLEEAAFIAKTLGMKNAVCLADGSSSTLWTSGKGVVNHPVGNGQYDHEGEGTVSTVIYVAASSLFDGGDGTVDNPYLISNRNHMRNMMSVVELDKTYYFEMTNDVDMTGIDWKPLNTGE
;
A
#
# COMPACT_ATOMS: atom_id res chain seq x y z
N SER A 1 -12.82 9.80 17.57
CA SER A 1 -11.40 9.92 17.22
C SER A 1 -11.22 10.14 15.74
N LYS A 2 -10.28 10.98 15.32
CA LYS A 2 -9.91 11.14 13.91
C LYS A 2 -9.19 9.87 13.40
N VAL A 3 -8.44 9.22 14.27
CA VAL A 3 -7.77 7.95 14.01
C VAL A 3 -8.70 6.81 14.41
N ASN A 4 -9.21 6.07 13.44
CA ASN A 4 -10.15 4.96 13.63
C ASN A 4 -9.98 3.86 12.57
N GLY A 5 -8.85 3.85 11.90
CA GLY A 5 -8.47 2.84 10.91
C GLY A 5 -7.07 2.35 11.14
N VAL A 6 -6.77 1.18 10.59
CA VAL A 6 -5.45 0.58 10.56
C VAL A 6 -5.16 0.05 9.17
N ILE A 7 -3.92 0.26 8.75
CA ILE A 7 -3.30 -0.44 7.63
C ILE A 7 -2.44 -1.51 8.25
N ALA A 8 -2.72 -2.77 7.98
CA ALA A 8 -2.02 -3.90 8.54
C ALA A 8 -1.41 -4.76 7.43
N ILE A 9 -0.25 -5.34 7.69
CA ILE A 9 0.51 -6.15 6.74
C ILE A 9 0.80 -7.48 7.44
N ASP A 10 0.34 -8.58 6.84
CA ASP A 10 0.61 -9.91 7.34
C ASP A 10 2.02 -10.42 6.96
N ALA A 11 2.39 -11.57 7.48
CA ALA A 11 3.69 -12.20 7.21
C ALA A 11 3.89 -12.58 5.72
N GLU A 12 2.81 -12.68 4.97
CA GLU A 12 2.81 -12.94 3.53
C GLU A 12 2.94 -11.66 2.70
N GLY A 13 2.92 -10.47 3.34
CA GLY A 13 2.95 -9.18 2.68
C GLY A 13 1.60 -8.73 2.12
N SER A 14 0.50 -9.39 2.49
CA SER A 14 -0.83 -8.94 2.13
C SER A 14 -1.21 -7.73 2.98
N VAL A 15 -1.88 -6.78 2.36
CA VAL A 15 -2.30 -5.54 3.02
C VAL A 15 -3.78 -5.60 3.32
N ASP A 16 -4.14 -5.32 4.57
CA ASP A 16 -5.52 -5.10 4.99
C ASP A 16 -5.74 -3.64 5.44
N VAL A 17 -6.95 -3.13 5.19
CA VAL A 17 -7.39 -1.81 5.66
C VAL A 17 -8.72 -2.00 6.36
N LYS A 18 -8.71 -1.86 7.68
CA LYS A 18 -9.89 -2.10 8.51
C LYS A 18 -10.09 -1.02 9.56
N SER A 19 -11.32 -0.91 10.08
CA SER A 19 -11.55 -0.05 11.23
C SER A 19 -10.90 -0.65 12.46
N CYS A 20 -10.30 0.22 13.28
CA CYS A 20 -9.66 -0.17 14.51
C CYS A 20 -9.92 0.91 15.56
N THR A 21 -10.41 0.52 16.72
CA THR A 21 -10.47 1.38 17.90
C THR A 21 -9.23 1.14 18.75
N PHE A 22 -8.95 2.05 19.67
CA PHE A 22 -7.79 1.90 20.56
C PHE A 22 -7.84 0.59 21.39
N SER A 23 -9.04 0.09 21.70
CA SER A 23 -9.22 -1.17 22.42
C SER A 23 -8.89 -2.42 21.57
N ASP A 24 -8.96 -2.31 20.24
CA ASP A 24 -8.77 -3.44 19.31
C ASP A 24 -7.30 -3.55 18.85
N TYR A 25 -6.43 -2.64 19.31
CA TYR A 25 -5.06 -2.55 18.82
C TYR A 25 -4.22 -3.79 19.16
N THR A 26 -4.44 -4.38 20.33
CA THR A 26 -3.76 -5.62 20.76
C THR A 26 -4.08 -6.80 19.83
N ASP A 27 -5.32 -6.93 19.37
CA ASP A 27 -5.70 -8.00 18.44
C ASP A 27 -5.02 -7.84 17.08
N VAL A 28 -4.81 -6.59 16.64
CA VAL A 28 -4.08 -6.29 15.40
C VAL A 28 -2.60 -6.60 15.53
N GLU A 29 -1.98 -6.30 16.68
CA GLU A 29 -0.56 -6.57 16.94
C GLU A 29 -0.25 -8.07 16.94
N ASP A 30 -1.18 -8.89 17.45
CA ASP A 30 -1.03 -10.35 17.47
C ASP A 30 -1.26 -11.01 16.11
N GLU A 31 -2.04 -10.38 15.21
CA GLU A 31 -2.46 -10.95 13.93
C GLU A 31 -1.53 -10.55 12.76
N TYR A 32 -0.85 -9.39 12.84
CA TYR A 32 -0.11 -8.80 11.75
C TYR A 32 1.35 -8.52 12.10
N GLU A 33 2.24 -8.67 11.10
CA GLU A 33 3.66 -8.37 11.26
C GLU A 33 3.93 -6.87 11.40
N SER A 34 3.12 -6.05 10.72
CA SER A 34 3.22 -4.59 10.77
C SER A 34 1.85 -3.95 10.71
N ALA A 35 1.66 -2.89 11.50
CA ALA A 35 0.43 -2.13 11.49
C ALA A 35 0.68 -0.61 11.65
N LEU A 36 -0.07 0.19 10.94
CA LEU A 36 -0.07 1.64 11.03
C LEU A 36 -1.49 2.16 11.29
N ALA A 37 -1.69 2.78 12.45
CA ALA A 37 -2.95 3.44 12.76
C ALA A 37 -3.06 4.76 12.01
N SER A 38 -4.20 5.01 11.37
CA SER A 38 -4.48 6.22 10.63
C SER A 38 -5.98 6.55 10.61
N GLY A 39 -6.37 7.60 9.92
CA GLY A 39 -7.77 7.95 9.81
C GLY A 39 -8.08 9.36 9.34
N PRO A 40 -9.36 9.60 9.12
CA PRO A 40 -10.46 8.67 9.37
C PRO A 40 -10.60 7.59 8.28
N MET A 41 -11.31 6.51 8.62
CA MET A 41 -11.81 5.56 7.63
C MET A 41 -12.72 6.30 6.64
N LEU A 42 -12.49 6.07 5.35
CA LEU A 42 -13.27 6.66 4.26
C LEU A 42 -14.30 5.70 3.70
N LEU A 43 -13.91 4.44 3.52
CA LEU A 43 -14.76 3.37 3.02
C LEU A 43 -14.65 2.14 3.91
N MET A 44 -15.78 1.50 4.13
CA MET A 44 -15.91 0.19 4.76
C MET A 44 -16.85 -0.67 3.93
N GLU A 45 -16.37 -1.82 3.47
CA GLU A 45 -17.13 -2.76 2.63
C GLU A 45 -17.85 -2.06 1.44
N GLY A 46 -17.14 -1.12 0.78
CA GLY A 46 -17.65 -0.36 -0.35
C GLY A 46 -18.67 0.75 0.00
N LYS A 47 -18.92 1.00 1.28
CA LYS A 47 -19.81 2.07 1.75
C LYS A 47 -18.99 3.24 2.27
N VAL A 48 -19.39 4.44 1.87
CA VAL A 48 -18.81 5.69 2.39
C VAL A 48 -19.13 5.81 3.89
N CYS A 49 -18.13 6.10 4.69
CA CYS A 49 -18.27 6.35 6.12
C CYS A 49 -18.95 7.70 6.36
N SER A 50 -19.59 7.85 7.51
CA SER A 50 -20.18 9.12 7.95
C SER A 50 -19.12 10.02 8.56
N PHE A 51 -19.13 11.30 8.20
CA PHE A 51 -18.21 12.30 8.74
C PHE A 51 -18.96 13.37 9.53
N PRO A 52 -18.40 13.80 10.69
CA PRO A 52 -18.90 14.98 11.39
C PRO A 52 -18.83 16.22 10.50
N GLN A 53 -19.67 17.22 10.81
CA GLN A 53 -19.70 18.51 10.08
C GLN A 53 -18.66 19.52 10.58
N ASP A 54 -17.62 19.05 11.27
CA ASP A 54 -16.52 19.89 11.72
C ASP A 54 -15.59 20.27 10.57
N ALA A 55 -14.94 21.41 10.67
CA ALA A 55 -14.07 21.95 9.62
C ALA A 55 -12.99 20.97 9.14
N ILE A 56 -12.43 20.15 10.06
CA ILE A 56 -11.41 19.16 9.74
C ILE A 56 -11.87 18.10 8.73
N TYR A 57 -13.18 17.83 8.67
CA TYR A 57 -13.79 16.85 7.75
C TYR A 57 -14.32 17.51 6.48
N THR A 58 -14.78 18.78 6.59
CA THR A 58 -15.47 19.50 5.51
C THR A 58 -14.56 20.46 4.74
N GLN A 59 -13.40 20.82 5.29
CA GLN A 59 -12.43 21.66 4.60
C GLN A 59 -11.80 20.92 3.42
N ARG A 60 -11.69 21.62 2.29
CA ARG A 60 -10.96 21.12 1.12
C ARG A 60 -9.45 21.24 1.36
N MET A 61 -8.75 20.15 1.20
CA MET A 61 -7.28 20.05 1.40
C MET A 61 -6.71 19.01 0.44
N ALA A 62 -5.39 19.02 0.26
CA ALA A 62 -4.70 17.87 -0.29
C ALA A 62 -4.95 16.64 0.60
N ARG A 63 -5.10 15.48 -0.01
CA ARG A 63 -5.37 14.22 0.72
C ARG A 63 -4.48 13.09 0.19
N SER A 64 -3.97 12.30 1.10
CA SER A 64 -3.41 10.98 0.79
C SER A 64 -4.32 9.89 1.33
N VAL A 65 -4.61 8.90 0.52
CA VAL A 65 -5.51 7.79 0.85
C VAL A 65 -4.83 6.48 0.49
N ILE A 66 -4.97 5.49 1.34
CA ILE A 66 -4.67 4.10 1.03
C ILE A 66 -5.96 3.29 1.12
N GLY A 67 -6.11 2.34 0.21
CA GLY A 67 -7.23 1.41 0.22
C GLY A 67 -6.92 0.11 -0.47
N ILE A 68 -7.81 -0.85 -0.29
CA ILE A 68 -7.78 -2.14 -0.96
C ILE A 68 -9.03 -2.33 -1.80
N THR A 69 -8.88 -2.96 -2.97
CA THR A 69 -10.00 -3.35 -3.82
C THR A 69 -10.64 -4.66 -3.33
N ALA A 70 -11.80 -5.03 -3.89
CA ALA A 70 -12.43 -6.32 -3.61
C ALA A 70 -11.55 -7.54 -4.00
N GLN A 71 -10.55 -7.34 -4.87
CA GLN A 71 -9.59 -8.36 -5.29
C GLN A 71 -8.30 -8.33 -4.47
N GLY A 72 -8.25 -7.59 -3.35
CA GLY A 72 -7.08 -7.47 -2.48
C GLY A 72 -5.94 -6.61 -3.05
N LYS A 73 -6.16 -5.86 -4.14
CA LYS A 73 -5.13 -4.95 -4.67
C LYS A 73 -5.07 -3.68 -3.83
N MET A 74 -3.87 -3.35 -3.35
CA MET A 74 -3.59 -2.08 -2.70
C MET A 74 -3.58 -0.93 -3.71
N MET A 75 -4.14 0.20 -3.32
CA MET A 75 -4.14 1.46 -4.09
C MET A 75 -3.70 2.60 -3.22
N LEU A 76 -2.76 3.40 -3.72
CA LEU A 76 -2.35 4.67 -3.16
C LEU A 76 -2.93 5.80 -4.02
N LEU A 77 -3.57 6.76 -3.38
CA LEU A 77 -4.20 7.91 -4.04
C LEU A 77 -3.74 9.19 -3.37
N THR A 78 -3.34 10.17 -4.16
CA THR A 78 -3.18 11.55 -3.73
C THR A 78 -4.17 12.44 -4.48
N ILE A 79 -4.71 13.43 -3.78
CA ILE A 79 -5.58 14.48 -4.33
C ILE A 79 -4.89 15.79 -4.01
N ASP A 80 -4.49 16.53 -5.03
CA ASP A 80 -3.80 17.82 -4.88
C ASP A 80 -4.74 18.92 -4.39
N GLY A 81 -4.21 19.89 -3.72
CA GLY A 81 -4.94 21.10 -3.25
C GLY A 81 -4.69 21.42 -1.76
N ALA A 82 -5.15 22.57 -1.23
CA ALA A 82 -5.82 23.61 -1.99
C ALA A 82 -4.76 24.63 -2.46
N ILE A 83 -4.62 24.78 -3.77
CA ILE A 83 -3.76 25.76 -4.41
C ILE A 83 -4.64 26.60 -5.34
N THR A 84 -4.85 27.86 -4.98
CA THR A 84 -5.78 28.76 -5.67
C THR A 84 -5.51 28.79 -7.17
N GLY A 85 -6.56 28.55 -7.96
CA GLY A 85 -6.50 28.57 -9.41
C GLY A 85 -5.94 27.31 -10.09
N ASN A 86 -5.46 26.34 -9.32
CA ASN A 86 -4.87 25.11 -9.86
C ASN A 86 -5.55 23.83 -9.32
N ALA A 87 -5.66 23.68 -8.01
CA ALA A 87 -6.23 22.50 -7.39
C ALA A 87 -7.04 22.85 -6.14
N ASP A 88 -8.31 22.51 -6.12
CA ASP A 88 -9.22 22.87 -5.02
C ASP A 88 -9.06 21.99 -3.77
N GLY A 89 -8.42 20.84 -3.89
CA GLY A 89 -8.43 19.83 -2.86
C GLY A 89 -9.76 19.09 -2.74
N ALA A 90 -9.88 18.27 -1.72
CA ALA A 90 -11.10 17.52 -1.44
C ALA A 90 -11.46 17.55 0.04
N THR A 91 -12.76 17.55 0.33
CA THR A 91 -13.28 17.16 1.64
C THR A 91 -13.07 15.67 1.85
N LEU A 92 -13.25 15.18 3.06
CA LEU A 92 -13.13 13.73 3.31
C LEU A 92 -14.25 12.93 2.63
N GLU A 93 -15.42 13.49 2.51
CA GLU A 93 -16.55 12.86 1.80
C GLU A 93 -16.27 12.74 0.30
N GLU A 94 -15.72 13.79 -0.32
CA GLU A 94 -15.30 13.77 -1.72
C GLU A 94 -14.15 12.78 -1.94
N ALA A 95 -13.15 12.74 -1.05
CA ALA A 95 -12.06 11.78 -1.11
C ALA A 95 -12.58 10.33 -1.01
N ALA A 96 -13.55 10.08 -0.13
CA ALA A 96 -14.21 8.78 -0.03
C ALA A 96 -14.97 8.41 -1.31
N PHE A 97 -15.67 9.37 -1.91
CA PHE A 97 -16.38 9.16 -3.18
C PHE A 97 -15.40 8.84 -4.32
N ILE A 98 -14.30 9.56 -4.40
CA ILE A 98 -13.23 9.30 -5.41
C ILE A 98 -12.65 7.91 -5.20
N ALA A 99 -12.26 7.55 -3.96
CA ALA A 99 -11.72 6.24 -3.62
C ALA A 99 -12.68 5.11 -4.02
N LYS A 100 -13.99 5.28 -3.74
CA LYS A 100 -15.03 4.33 -4.15
C LYS A 100 -15.15 4.21 -5.67
N THR A 101 -15.11 5.34 -6.38
CA THR A 101 -15.20 5.36 -7.85
C THR A 101 -14.01 4.66 -8.51
N LEU A 102 -12.84 4.74 -7.89
CA LEU A 102 -11.63 4.03 -8.31
C LEU A 102 -11.66 2.53 -7.97
N GLY A 103 -12.68 2.04 -7.26
CA GLY A 103 -12.87 0.62 -6.97
C GLY A 103 -12.29 0.16 -5.63
N MET A 104 -11.91 1.07 -4.73
CA MET A 104 -11.54 0.70 -3.38
C MET A 104 -12.76 0.16 -2.63
N LYS A 105 -12.59 -0.94 -1.90
CA LYS A 105 -13.58 -1.55 -1.01
C LYS A 105 -13.45 -1.00 0.41
N ASN A 106 -12.24 -0.99 0.94
CA ASN A 106 -11.89 -0.35 2.20
C ASN A 106 -10.85 0.73 1.93
N ALA A 107 -10.94 1.87 2.60
CA ALA A 107 -10.00 2.97 2.43
C ALA A 107 -9.90 3.82 3.70
N VAL A 108 -8.71 4.32 3.95
CA VAL A 108 -8.41 5.20 5.08
C VAL A 108 -7.59 6.40 4.62
N CYS A 109 -7.84 7.56 5.21
CA CYS A 109 -7.03 8.75 5.00
C CYS A 109 -5.69 8.61 5.73
N LEU A 110 -4.58 8.87 5.04
CA LEU A 110 -3.23 8.83 5.61
C LEU A 110 -2.79 10.21 6.08
N ALA A 111 -2.94 11.19 5.21
CA ALA A 111 -2.41 12.53 5.40
C ALA A 111 -3.27 13.58 4.73
N ASP A 112 -3.06 14.82 5.16
CA ASP A 112 -3.67 16.01 4.57
C ASP A 112 -2.64 17.14 4.41
N GLY A 113 -2.97 18.14 3.60
CA GLY A 113 -2.10 19.31 3.36
C GLY A 113 -0.73 18.93 2.77
N SER A 114 0.33 19.58 3.23
CA SER A 114 1.70 19.39 2.73
C SER A 114 2.29 18.00 3.01
N SER A 115 1.67 17.22 3.91
CA SER A 115 2.06 15.82 4.15
C SER A 115 1.55 14.86 3.06
N SER A 116 0.68 15.34 2.16
CA SER A 116 0.14 14.54 1.05
C SER A 116 1.13 14.55 -0.11
N THR A 117 2.04 13.60 -0.11
CA THR A 117 3.10 13.46 -1.13
C THR A 117 3.12 12.03 -1.67
N LEU A 118 3.21 11.90 -2.98
CA LEU A 118 3.41 10.62 -3.66
C LEU A 118 4.72 10.69 -4.46
N TRP A 119 5.62 9.80 -4.12
CA TRP A 119 6.92 9.69 -4.77
C TRP A 119 7.05 8.38 -5.53
N THR A 120 7.69 8.38 -6.67
CA THR A 120 7.99 7.15 -7.43
C THR A 120 9.46 7.12 -7.84
N SER A 121 10.03 5.91 -7.88
CA SER A 121 11.37 5.69 -8.41
C SER A 121 11.44 6.14 -9.87
N GLY A 122 12.45 6.94 -10.20
CA GLY A 122 12.70 7.46 -11.55
C GLY A 122 11.95 8.73 -11.93
N LYS A 123 10.89 9.16 -11.20
CA LYS A 123 10.20 10.43 -11.45
C LYS A 123 10.27 11.39 -10.27
N GLY A 124 10.64 10.92 -9.06
CA GLY A 124 10.56 11.75 -7.87
C GLY A 124 9.12 11.96 -7.39
N VAL A 125 8.83 13.13 -6.88
CA VAL A 125 7.47 13.53 -6.48
C VAL A 125 6.60 13.68 -7.73
N VAL A 126 5.44 13.03 -7.74
CA VAL A 126 4.54 12.97 -8.90
C VAL A 126 3.24 13.72 -8.73
N ASN A 127 2.90 14.13 -7.51
CA ASN A 127 1.81 15.04 -7.22
C ASN A 127 2.33 16.47 -6.97
N HIS A 128 1.48 17.39 -6.53
CA HIS A 128 1.82 18.79 -6.25
C HIS A 128 1.61 19.08 -4.76
N PRO A 129 2.64 18.84 -3.91
CA PRO A 129 2.52 19.12 -2.47
C PRO A 129 2.40 20.62 -2.20
N VAL A 130 1.59 20.99 -1.19
CA VAL A 130 1.15 22.37 -0.99
C VAL A 130 2.04 23.21 -0.06
N GLY A 131 3.12 22.65 0.47
CA GLY A 131 3.90 23.28 1.54
C GLY A 131 4.62 24.58 1.14
N ASN A 132 4.96 24.77 -0.13
CA ASN A 132 5.54 25.98 -0.67
C ASN A 132 4.51 26.95 -1.27
N GLY A 133 3.24 26.57 -1.34
CA GLY A 133 2.17 27.39 -1.94
C GLY A 133 2.21 27.51 -3.46
N GLN A 134 3.05 26.70 -4.12
CA GLN A 134 3.17 26.67 -5.58
C GLN A 134 2.53 25.39 -6.14
N TYR A 135 2.16 25.42 -7.41
CA TYR A 135 1.70 24.24 -8.14
C TYR A 135 2.87 23.62 -8.91
N ASP A 136 3.76 23.01 -8.17
CA ASP A 136 4.96 22.34 -8.66
C ASP A 136 5.14 20.99 -7.95
N HIS A 137 6.25 20.33 -8.13
CA HIS A 137 6.58 19.06 -7.48
C HIS A 137 7.48 19.23 -6.25
N GLU A 138 7.60 20.45 -5.75
CA GLU A 138 8.35 20.82 -4.56
C GLU A 138 7.38 21.34 -3.49
N GLY A 139 7.64 21.15 -2.24
CA GLY A 139 6.75 21.63 -1.18
C GLY A 139 6.24 20.50 -0.29
N GLU A 140 6.98 19.42 -0.24
CA GLU A 140 6.73 18.30 0.66
C GLU A 140 6.88 18.75 2.12
N GLY A 141 5.90 18.40 2.94
CA GLY A 141 5.98 18.57 4.39
C GLY A 141 6.85 17.48 5.01
N THR A 142 7.54 17.85 6.11
CA THR A 142 8.23 16.84 6.93
C THR A 142 7.23 15.89 7.56
N VAL A 143 7.46 14.58 7.41
CA VAL A 143 6.66 13.52 8.00
C VAL A 143 7.54 12.57 8.81
N SER A 144 6.97 11.95 9.84
CA SER A 144 7.68 10.98 10.69
C SER A 144 7.58 9.54 10.16
N THR A 145 6.63 9.27 9.29
CA THR A 145 6.33 7.92 8.79
C THR A 145 5.93 7.99 7.34
N VAL A 146 6.34 6.99 6.57
CA VAL A 146 5.96 6.80 5.17
C VAL A 146 5.51 5.37 4.95
N ILE A 147 4.59 5.18 3.99
CA ILE A 147 4.29 3.86 3.42
C ILE A 147 5.00 3.80 2.08
N TYR A 148 5.75 2.75 1.84
CA TYR A 148 6.40 2.54 0.57
C TYR A 148 6.17 1.12 0.05
N VAL A 149 6.14 0.98 -1.26
CA VAL A 149 6.14 -0.30 -1.96
C VAL A 149 7.49 -0.42 -2.65
N ALA A 150 8.30 -1.34 -2.18
CA ALA A 150 9.51 -1.72 -2.88
C ALA A 150 9.17 -2.87 -3.85
N ALA A 151 9.74 -2.84 -5.05
CA ALA A 151 9.82 -4.07 -5.82
C ALA A 151 10.71 -5.02 -5.02
N SER A 152 10.13 -6.09 -4.47
CA SER A 152 10.96 -7.19 -4.00
C SER A 152 11.70 -7.73 -5.21
N SER A 153 13.01 -7.97 -5.10
CA SER A 153 13.67 -8.88 -6.03
C SER A 153 12.88 -10.19 -5.96
N LEU A 154 12.58 -10.80 -7.10
CA LEU A 154 11.88 -12.08 -7.13
C LEU A 154 12.58 -13.14 -6.26
N PHE A 155 13.89 -12.95 -6.00
CA PHE A 155 14.76 -13.81 -5.20
C PHE A 155 15.78 -12.95 -4.44
N ASP A 156 16.46 -13.52 -3.45
CA ASP A 156 17.52 -12.85 -2.67
C ASP A 156 18.79 -12.55 -3.47
N GLY A 157 18.85 -13.00 -4.71
CA GLY A 157 19.97 -12.78 -5.62
C GLY A 157 20.00 -13.83 -6.71
N GLY A 158 21.07 -13.78 -7.49
CA GLY A 158 21.28 -14.68 -8.62
C GLY A 158 20.55 -14.23 -9.90
N ASP A 159 20.89 -14.88 -10.98
CA ASP A 159 20.30 -14.69 -12.30
C ASP A 159 19.71 -15.98 -12.90
N GLY A 160 19.72 -17.06 -12.10
CA GLY A 160 19.17 -18.36 -12.45
C GLY A 160 20.11 -19.24 -13.29
N THR A 161 21.37 -18.84 -13.48
CA THR A 161 22.38 -19.67 -14.14
C THR A 161 23.00 -20.69 -13.20
N VAL A 162 23.73 -21.68 -13.73
CA VAL A 162 24.42 -22.68 -12.91
C VAL A 162 25.48 -22.05 -12.01
N ASP A 163 26.14 -21.00 -12.46
CA ASP A 163 27.18 -20.30 -11.73
C ASP A 163 26.65 -19.23 -10.76
N ASN A 164 25.39 -18.82 -10.93
CA ASN A 164 24.73 -17.81 -10.12
C ASN A 164 23.23 -18.12 -9.98
N PRO A 165 22.86 -19.17 -9.21
CA PRO A 165 21.48 -19.61 -9.06
C PRO A 165 20.62 -18.54 -8.38
N TYR A 166 19.31 -18.54 -8.65
CA TYR A 166 18.37 -17.75 -7.86
C TYR A 166 18.32 -18.20 -6.41
N LEU A 167 18.52 -17.26 -5.47
CA LEU A 167 18.58 -17.56 -4.04
C LEU A 167 17.18 -17.52 -3.42
N ILE A 168 16.79 -18.62 -2.79
CA ILE A 168 15.50 -18.82 -2.12
C ILE A 168 15.71 -18.75 -0.61
N SER A 169 15.20 -17.72 0.06
CA SER A 169 15.33 -17.55 1.51
C SER A 169 13.98 -17.54 2.24
N ASN A 170 12.86 -17.42 1.51
CA ASN A 170 11.53 -17.32 2.11
C ASN A 170 10.45 -17.89 1.17
N ARG A 171 9.22 -18.00 1.70
CA ARG A 171 8.07 -18.57 0.98
C ARG A 171 7.65 -17.77 -0.26
N ASN A 172 7.89 -16.47 -0.29
CA ASN A 172 7.57 -15.64 -1.46
C ASN A 172 8.54 -15.96 -2.61
N HIS A 173 9.81 -16.19 -2.33
CA HIS A 173 10.78 -16.65 -3.33
C HIS A 173 10.36 -18.01 -3.91
N MET A 174 9.87 -18.93 -3.07
CA MET A 174 9.32 -20.20 -3.55
C MET A 174 8.15 -19.98 -4.53
N ARG A 175 7.22 -19.08 -4.21
CA ARG A 175 6.10 -18.74 -5.12
C ARG A 175 6.59 -18.10 -6.41
N ASN A 176 7.62 -17.27 -6.35
CA ASN A 176 8.16 -16.55 -7.50
C ASN A 176 8.85 -17.46 -8.52
N MET A 177 9.26 -18.68 -8.13
CA MET A 177 9.84 -19.64 -9.07
C MET A 177 8.96 -19.85 -10.30
N MET A 178 7.63 -19.93 -10.11
CA MET A 178 6.68 -20.11 -11.20
C MET A 178 6.61 -18.91 -12.18
N SER A 179 6.98 -17.73 -11.74
CA SER A 179 6.92 -16.52 -12.56
C SER A 179 8.11 -16.33 -13.49
N VAL A 180 9.20 -17.06 -13.26
CA VAL A 180 10.44 -16.95 -14.07
C VAL A 180 10.71 -18.17 -14.93
N VAL A 181 10.04 -19.30 -14.65
CA VAL A 181 10.25 -20.55 -15.44
C VAL A 181 9.57 -20.41 -16.79
N GLU A 182 10.38 -20.42 -17.85
CA GLU A 182 9.93 -20.48 -19.25
C GLU A 182 10.14 -21.89 -19.80
N LEU A 183 9.24 -22.34 -20.65
CA LEU A 183 9.42 -23.58 -21.42
C LEU A 183 10.71 -23.47 -22.25
N ASP A 184 11.47 -24.56 -22.30
CA ASP A 184 12.74 -24.68 -23.04
C ASP A 184 13.96 -23.95 -22.44
N LYS A 185 13.85 -23.43 -21.20
CA LYS A 185 15.00 -22.89 -20.46
C LYS A 185 15.26 -23.66 -19.18
N THR A 186 16.52 -23.78 -18.81
CA THR A 186 16.97 -24.39 -17.55
C THR A 186 17.30 -23.28 -16.57
N TYR A 187 16.74 -23.36 -15.37
CA TYR A 187 16.99 -22.44 -14.28
C TYR A 187 17.52 -23.19 -13.06
N TYR A 188 18.42 -22.54 -12.34
CA TYR A 188 19.01 -23.07 -11.11
C TYR A 188 18.54 -22.24 -9.92
N PHE A 189 18.18 -22.93 -8.85
CA PHE A 189 17.69 -22.35 -7.60
C PHE A 189 18.47 -22.94 -6.44
N GLU A 190 18.84 -22.13 -5.47
CA GLU A 190 19.53 -22.52 -4.26
C GLU A 190 18.74 -22.04 -3.04
N MET A 191 18.42 -22.94 -2.11
CA MET A 191 17.81 -22.58 -0.84
C MET A 191 18.88 -22.14 0.15
N THR A 192 18.74 -20.90 0.64
CA THR A 192 19.66 -20.32 1.62
C THR A 192 19.18 -20.47 3.06
N ASN A 193 17.90 -20.76 3.26
CA ASN A 193 17.28 -21.02 4.57
C ASN A 193 16.25 -22.14 4.46
N ASP A 194 15.88 -22.71 5.60
CA ASP A 194 14.66 -23.49 5.70
C ASP A 194 13.44 -22.60 5.46
N VAL A 195 12.52 -23.04 4.62
CA VAL A 195 11.33 -22.29 4.25
C VAL A 195 10.09 -23.00 4.76
N ASP A 196 9.39 -22.35 5.70
CA ASP A 196 8.09 -22.84 6.18
C ASP A 196 7.01 -22.58 5.12
N MET A 197 6.44 -23.66 4.57
CA MET A 197 5.37 -23.66 3.58
C MET A 197 4.01 -24.02 4.19
N THR A 198 3.88 -24.06 5.52
CA THR A 198 2.62 -24.38 6.21
C THR A 198 1.52 -23.40 5.80
N GLY A 199 0.36 -23.93 5.46
CA GLY A 199 -0.80 -23.14 5.03
C GLY A 199 -0.75 -22.60 3.61
N ILE A 200 0.29 -22.92 2.83
CA ILE A 200 0.41 -22.52 1.43
C ILE A 200 -0.06 -23.64 0.51
N ASP A 201 -1.00 -23.31 -0.38
CA ASP A 201 -1.36 -24.19 -1.49
C ASP A 201 -0.25 -24.14 -2.55
N TRP A 202 0.76 -24.97 -2.34
CA TRP A 202 1.89 -25.09 -3.26
C TRP A 202 1.50 -25.94 -4.47
N LYS A 203 1.63 -25.36 -5.65
CA LYS A 203 1.54 -26.11 -6.91
C LYS A 203 2.93 -26.45 -7.37
N PRO A 204 3.25 -27.73 -7.61
CA PRO A 204 4.55 -28.12 -8.17
C PRO A 204 4.82 -27.41 -9.50
N LEU A 205 6.08 -27.15 -9.78
CA LEU A 205 6.52 -26.70 -11.09
C LEU A 205 6.01 -27.72 -12.12
N ASN A 206 5.23 -27.28 -13.09
CA ASN A 206 4.79 -28.17 -14.17
C ASN A 206 5.96 -28.39 -15.11
N THR A 207 6.62 -29.53 -15.00
CA THR A 207 7.79 -29.91 -15.79
C THR A 207 7.43 -30.46 -17.17
N GLY A 208 6.17 -30.31 -17.60
CA GLY A 208 5.76 -30.61 -18.99
C GLY A 208 6.01 -32.07 -19.39
N GLU A 209 5.28 -33.00 -18.75
CA GLU A 209 5.00 -34.33 -19.36
C GLU A 209 3.58 -34.34 -19.93
#